data_b54489877c9a76199d5a529aeff3c872
#
_entry.id   b54489877c9a76199d5a529aeff3c872
#
_cell.length_a   1.000
_cell.length_b   1.000
_cell.length_c   1.000
_cell.angle_alpha   90.00
_cell.angle_beta   90.00
_cell.angle_gamma   90.00
#
_symmetry.space_group_name_H-M   'P 1'
#
loop_
_entity.id
_entity.type
_entity.pdbx_description
1 polymer ?
#
loop_
_entity_poly.entity_id
_entity_poly.type
_entity_poly.pdbx_seq_one_letter_code
_entity_poly.pdbx_strand_id
1 'polypeptide(L)'
;EQVIGSAGKTSYQVVDGVPTIIKDPGIAFIDDKAGKPVGIDSKIGKRPIFVGGNSDGYFEMLEWATAGVGPRFGLIVHHTDAEREFAYDRDSHIGKLVRGLDEGPERGWLIVDMAKDLSRIYTGTRP
;
A
#
# COMPACT_ATOMS: atom_id res chain seq x y z
N GLU A 1 16.90 5.89 -0.16
CA GLU A 1 15.50 5.99 -0.58
C GLU A 1 14.70 4.80 -0.07
N GLN A 2 13.54 5.04 0.51
CA GLN A 2 12.72 4.01 1.18
C GLN A 2 11.42 3.75 0.40
N VAL A 3 11.51 3.74 -0.92
CA VAL A 3 10.38 3.43 -1.81
C VAL A 3 10.51 2.00 -2.31
N ILE A 4 9.44 1.23 -2.16
CA ILE A 4 9.32 -0.14 -2.65
C ILE A 4 8.17 -0.15 -3.66
N GLY A 5 8.41 -0.73 -4.82
CA GLY A 5 7.44 -0.82 -5.90
C GLY A 5 7.65 -2.06 -6.77
N SER A 6 6.72 -2.28 -7.69
CA SER A 6 6.84 -3.34 -8.68
C SER A 6 8.07 -3.14 -9.57
N ALA A 7 8.70 -4.24 -9.98
CA ALA A 7 9.92 -4.22 -10.78
C ALA A 7 9.81 -5.12 -12.01
N GLY A 8 10.31 -4.61 -13.14
CA GLY A 8 10.50 -5.42 -14.35
C GLY A 8 11.72 -6.33 -14.23
N LYS A 9 11.77 -7.35 -15.07
CA LYS A 9 12.94 -8.23 -15.19
C LYS A 9 14.10 -7.49 -15.83
N THR A 10 15.30 -7.80 -15.36
CA THR A 10 16.55 -7.31 -15.95
C THR A 10 17.58 -8.42 -16.01
N SER A 11 18.48 -8.34 -16.99
CA SER A 11 19.64 -9.23 -17.12
C SER A 11 20.90 -8.44 -17.38
N TYR A 12 22.04 -9.01 -16.98
CA TYR A 12 23.35 -8.49 -17.33
C TYR A 12 23.81 -9.10 -18.65
N GLN A 13 24.24 -8.27 -19.59
CA GLN A 13 24.80 -8.69 -20.88
C GLN A 13 25.98 -7.81 -21.26
N VAL A 14 26.86 -8.35 -22.08
CA VAL A 14 27.91 -7.55 -22.74
C VAL A 14 27.48 -7.33 -24.19
N VAL A 15 27.13 -6.11 -24.53
CA VAL A 15 26.69 -5.73 -25.87
C VAL A 15 27.81 -4.91 -26.51
N ASP A 16 28.34 -5.38 -27.63
CA ASP A 16 29.47 -4.75 -28.35
C ASP A 16 30.67 -4.43 -27.45
N GLY A 17 30.97 -5.34 -26.52
CA GLY A 17 32.06 -5.19 -25.55
C GLY A 17 31.75 -4.28 -24.35
N VAL A 18 30.53 -3.73 -24.25
CA VAL A 18 30.10 -2.86 -23.15
C VAL A 18 29.22 -3.63 -22.16
N PRO A 19 29.60 -3.73 -20.87
CA PRO A 19 28.75 -4.28 -19.83
C PRO A 19 27.47 -3.46 -19.66
N THR A 20 26.31 -4.10 -19.81
CA THR A 20 25.01 -3.40 -19.90
C THR A 20 23.94 -4.16 -19.12
N ILE A 21 23.03 -3.43 -18.47
CA ILE A 21 21.80 -4.00 -17.90
C ILE A 21 20.67 -3.84 -18.91
N ILE A 22 20.14 -4.96 -19.35
CA ILE A 22 19.04 -5.02 -20.31
C ILE A 22 17.73 -5.19 -19.55
N LYS A 23 16.69 -4.47 -19.99
CA LYS A 23 15.31 -4.71 -19.56
C LYS A 23 14.74 -5.88 -20.37
N ASP A 24 14.44 -6.96 -19.69
CA ASP A 24 13.81 -8.14 -20.28
C ASP A 24 12.27 -8.04 -20.24
N PRO A 25 11.57 -8.75 -21.13
CA PRO A 25 10.12 -8.87 -21.05
C PRO A 25 9.66 -9.50 -19.73
N GLY A 26 8.60 -8.95 -19.15
CA GLY A 26 7.94 -9.50 -17.97
C GLY A 26 8.25 -8.77 -16.67
N ILE A 27 7.60 -9.25 -15.61
CA ILE A 27 7.65 -8.66 -14.26
C ILE A 27 8.47 -9.57 -13.36
N ALA A 28 9.44 -8.99 -12.65
CA ALA A 28 10.24 -9.69 -11.65
C ALA A 28 9.56 -9.71 -10.28
N PHE A 29 8.87 -8.62 -9.93
CA PHE A 29 8.20 -8.45 -8.64
C PHE A 29 6.96 -7.58 -8.79
N ILE A 30 5.85 -7.98 -8.19
CA ILE A 30 4.59 -7.23 -8.12
C ILE A 30 4.38 -6.78 -6.67
N ASP A 31 4.42 -5.46 -6.46
CA ASP A 31 4.18 -4.82 -5.17
C ASP A 31 2.69 -4.54 -4.96
N ASP A 32 1.90 -5.61 -4.88
CA ASP A 32 0.48 -5.54 -4.57
C ASP A 32 0.07 -6.70 -3.66
N LYS A 33 -0.96 -6.51 -2.84
CA LYS A 33 -1.47 -7.52 -1.89
C LYS A 33 -0.33 -8.17 -1.09
N ALA A 34 -0.22 -9.49 -1.14
CA ALA A 34 0.85 -10.24 -0.47
C ALA A 34 2.27 -9.87 -0.93
N GLY A 35 2.42 -9.26 -2.10
CA GLY A 35 3.71 -8.72 -2.56
C GLY A 35 4.23 -7.58 -1.68
N LYS A 36 3.34 -6.75 -1.11
CA LYS A 36 3.76 -5.61 -0.27
C LYS A 36 4.56 -6.02 0.97
N PRO A 37 4.10 -6.92 1.85
CA PRO A 37 4.90 -7.37 2.98
C PRO A 37 6.18 -8.08 2.54
N VAL A 38 6.17 -8.85 1.44
CA VAL A 38 7.37 -9.50 0.89
C VAL A 38 8.38 -8.45 0.43
N GLY A 39 7.95 -7.41 -0.25
CA GLY A 39 8.80 -6.30 -0.67
C GLY A 39 9.43 -5.56 0.51
N ILE A 40 8.64 -5.28 1.54
CA ILE A 40 9.13 -4.63 2.77
C ILE A 40 10.16 -5.51 3.46
N ASP A 41 9.88 -6.79 3.65
CA ASP A 41 10.81 -7.73 4.29
C ASP A 41 12.13 -7.82 3.52
N SER A 42 12.06 -7.97 2.21
CA SER A 42 13.25 -8.11 1.35
C SER A 42 14.13 -6.85 1.32
N LYS A 43 13.55 -5.66 1.47
CA LYS A 43 14.28 -4.38 1.37
C LYS A 43 14.68 -3.79 2.72
N ILE A 44 13.85 -3.99 3.73
CA ILE A 44 14.05 -3.39 5.06
C ILE A 44 14.48 -4.45 6.09
N GLY A 45 14.08 -5.71 5.91
CA GLY A 45 14.40 -6.82 6.82
C GLY A 45 13.75 -6.70 8.20
N LYS A 46 12.75 -5.84 8.34
CA LYS A 46 12.06 -5.61 9.61
C LYS A 46 10.56 -5.38 9.36
N ARG A 47 9.75 -5.91 10.27
CA ARG A 47 8.30 -5.69 10.29
C ARG A 47 8.01 -4.26 10.77
N PRO A 48 7.23 -3.45 10.03
CA PRO A 48 6.84 -2.11 10.47
C PRO A 48 6.04 -2.14 11.78
N ILE A 49 6.14 -1.09 12.57
CA ILE A 49 5.32 -0.89 13.78
C ILE A 49 4.08 -0.03 13.50
N PHE A 50 4.11 0.73 12.42
CA PHE A 50 2.99 1.53 11.91
C PHE A 50 2.78 1.24 10.44
N VAL A 51 1.53 1.09 10.03
CA VAL A 51 1.15 0.82 8.65
C VAL A 51 -0.20 1.43 8.33
N GLY A 52 -0.32 2.02 7.15
CA GLY A 52 -1.56 2.60 6.67
C GLY A 52 -1.86 2.21 5.22
N GLY A 53 -3.14 2.17 4.88
CA GLY A 53 -3.61 1.89 3.53
C GLY A 53 -5.04 2.38 3.31
N ASN A 54 -5.55 2.26 2.09
CA ASN A 54 -6.88 2.73 1.73
C ASN A 54 -7.65 1.76 0.82
N SER A 55 -7.15 0.56 0.64
CA SER A 55 -7.82 -0.49 -0.15
C SER A 55 -7.39 -1.87 0.30
N ASP A 56 -8.09 -2.90 -0.18
CA ASP A 56 -7.76 -4.30 0.11
C ASP A 56 -6.41 -4.73 -0.49
N GLY A 57 -5.83 -3.96 -1.41
CA GLY A 57 -4.46 -4.15 -1.87
C GLY A 57 -3.40 -3.97 -0.77
N TYR A 58 -3.76 -3.34 0.35
CA TYR A 58 -2.89 -3.16 1.53
C TYR A 58 -3.21 -4.13 2.67
N PHE A 59 -4.22 -4.99 2.51
CA PHE A 59 -4.71 -5.84 3.59
C PHE A 59 -3.62 -6.72 4.19
N GLU A 60 -2.90 -7.49 3.37
CA GLU A 60 -1.86 -8.40 3.83
C GLU A 60 -0.68 -7.65 4.47
N MET A 61 -0.40 -6.43 4.01
CA MET A 61 0.61 -5.57 4.64
C MET A 61 0.19 -5.14 6.04
N LEU A 62 -1.07 -4.71 6.21
CA LEU A 62 -1.63 -4.39 7.53
C LEU A 62 -1.63 -5.61 8.44
N GLU A 63 -2.13 -6.74 7.96
CA GLU A 63 -2.18 -8.00 8.70
C GLU A 63 -0.79 -8.42 9.17
N TRP A 64 0.19 -8.46 8.26
CA TRP A 64 1.55 -8.85 8.59
C TRP A 64 2.21 -7.87 9.58
N ALA A 65 2.07 -6.57 9.37
CA ALA A 65 2.67 -5.57 10.24
C ALA A 65 2.10 -5.62 11.67
N THR A 66 0.78 -5.73 11.80
CA THR A 66 0.10 -5.69 13.11
C THR A 66 0.17 -7.01 13.88
N ALA A 67 0.41 -8.15 13.21
CA ALA A 67 0.61 -9.45 13.86
C ALA A 67 1.96 -9.61 14.60
N GLY A 68 2.84 -8.61 14.58
CA GLY A 68 4.13 -8.65 15.27
C GLY A 68 4.01 -8.47 16.78
N VAL A 69 5.07 -8.81 17.49
CA VAL A 69 5.16 -8.62 18.94
C VAL A 69 5.34 -7.14 19.29
N GLY A 70 4.78 -6.71 20.44
CA GLY A 70 4.87 -5.33 20.94
C GLY A 70 3.84 -4.38 20.35
N PRO A 71 3.92 -3.08 20.65
CA PRO A 71 2.98 -2.08 20.18
C PRO A 71 2.98 -1.99 18.64
N ARG A 72 1.80 -2.12 18.04
CA ARG A 72 1.58 -2.08 16.59
C ARG A 72 0.36 -1.24 16.27
N PHE A 73 0.39 -0.54 15.15
CA PHE A 73 -0.72 0.32 14.75
C PHE A 73 -1.03 0.15 13.27
N GLY A 74 -2.26 -0.23 12.97
CA GLY A 74 -2.81 -0.33 11.62
C GLY A 74 -3.87 0.75 11.40
N LEU A 75 -3.83 1.41 10.24
CA LEU A 75 -4.72 2.48 9.84
C LEU A 75 -5.31 2.19 8.47
N ILE A 76 -6.63 2.35 8.33
CA ILE A 76 -7.31 2.36 7.03
C ILE A 76 -7.95 3.73 6.83
N VAL A 77 -7.63 4.39 5.72
CA VAL A 77 -8.32 5.59 5.27
C VAL A 77 -9.52 5.18 4.43
N HIS A 78 -10.72 5.49 4.92
CA HIS A 78 -11.98 5.27 4.22
C HIS A 78 -12.41 6.56 3.54
N HIS A 79 -12.40 6.56 2.22
CA HIS A 79 -12.72 7.72 1.38
C HIS A 79 -14.23 7.91 1.28
N THR A 80 -14.81 8.62 2.22
CA THR A 80 -16.26 8.82 2.36
C THR A 80 -16.75 10.18 1.88
N ASP A 81 -15.85 11.10 1.52
CA ASP A 81 -16.17 12.50 1.23
C ASP A 81 -16.20 12.78 -0.27
N ALA A 82 -17.37 12.60 -0.88
CA ALA A 82 -17.57 12.88 -2.30
C ALA A 82 -17.57 14.37 -2.67
N GLU A 83 -17.72 15.28 -1.69
CA GLU A 83 -17.74 16.72 -1.94
C GLU A 83 -16.35 17.32 -1.98
N ARG A 84 -15.47 16.90 -1.06
CA ARG A 84 -14.12 17.45 -0.90
C ARG A 84 -13.05 16.65 -1.62
N GLU A 85 -13.34 15.34 -1.95
CA GLU A 85 -12.45 14.46 -2.69
C GLU A 85 -13.23 13.41 -3.48
N PHE A 86 -12.56 12.35 -3.96
CA PHE A 86 -13.19 11.23 -4.65
C PHE A 86 -13.55 10.13 -3.64
N ALA A 87 -14.84 9.91 -3.38
CA ALA A 87 -15.29 8.84 -2.51
C ALA A 87 -15.24 7.48 -3.22
N TYR A 88 -14.73 6.47 -2.52
CA TYR A 88 -14.79 5.09 -2.96
C TYR A 88 -14.71 4.11 -1.79
N ASP A 89 -15.30 2.95 -1.92
CA ASP A 89 -15.17 1.85 -0.98
C ASP A 89 -15.39 0.46 -1.63
N ARG A 90 -16.46 -0.24 -1.29
CA ARG A 90 -16.71 -1.64 -1.67
C ARG A 90 -16.89 -1.86 -3.17
N ASP A 91 -17.54 -0.94 -3.84
CA ASP A 91 -17.95 -1.07 -5.24
C ASP A 91 -17.01 -0.32 -6.21
N SER A 92 -15.92 0.22 -5.71
CA SER A 92 -14.94 0.88 -6.55
C SER A 92 -14.33 -0.08 -7.58
N HIS A 93 -14.12 0.40 -8.80
CA HIS A 93 -13.40 -0.31 -9.84
C HIS A 93 -11.87 -0.14 -9.72
N ILE A 94 -11.42 0.77 -8.87
CA ILE A 94 -9.99 1.01 -8.57
C ILE A 94 -9.80 0.91 -7.06
N GLY A 95 -9.13 -0.14 -6.59
CA GLY A 95 -8.78 -0.29 -5.18
C GLY A 95 -9.99 -0.46 -4.27
N LYS A 96 -10.74 -1.55 -4.43
CA LYS A 96 -11.86 -1.88 -3.53
C LYS A 96 -11.43 -1.93 -2.07
N LEU A 97 -12.33 -1.51 -1.17
CA LEU A 97 -12.16 -1.60 0.27
C LEU A 97 -13.36 -2.37 0.87
N VAL A 98 -13.29 -3.70 0.79
CA VAL A 98 -14.32 -4.62 1.33
C VAL A 98 -13.80 -5.27 2.59
N ARG A 99 -12.75 -6.08 2.44
CA ARG A 99 -12.17 -6.89 3.50
C ARG A 99 -11.59 -6.02 4.62
N GLY A 100 -10.95 -4.92 4.26
CA GLY A 100 -10.42 -3.98 5.24
C GLY A 100 -11.49 -3.37 6.15
N LEU A 101 -12.67 -3.06 5.61
CA LEU A 101 -13.81 -2.55 6.41
C LEU A 101 -14.47 -3.64 7.25
N ASP A 102 -14.55 -4.87 6.73
CA ASP A 102 -15.22 -5.99 7.44
C ASP A 102 -14.37 -6.53 8.58
N GLU A 103 -13.09 -6.78 8.34
CA GLU A 103 -12.19 -7.42 9.29
C GLU A 103 -11.32 -6.45 10.11
N GLY A 104 -11.10 -5.23 9.60
CA GLY A 104 -10.18 -4.27 10.22
C GLY A 104 -10.49 -3.93 11.67
N PRO A 105 -11.75 -3.62 12.04
CA PRO A 105 -12.12 -3.32 13.42
C PRO A 105 -11.84 -4.49 14.39
N GLU A 106 -12.12 -5.73 14.00
CA GLU A 106 -11.85 -6.92 14.82
C GLU A 106 -10.36 -7.18 15.01
N ARG A 107 -9.54 -6.73 14.05
CA ARG A 107 -8.07 -6.79 14.12
C ARG A 107 -7.46 -5.62 14.89
N GLY A 108 -8.29 -4.69 15.40
CA GLY A 108 -7.86 -3.50 16.12
C GLY A 108 -7.26 -2.41 15.22
N TRP A 109 -7.58 -2.42 13.91
CA TRP A 109 -7.16 -1.36 13.01
C TRP A 109 -8.08 -0.14 13.13
N LEU A 110 -7.51 1.05 13.10
CA LEU A 110 -8.27 2.29 13.07
C LEU A 110 -8.81 2.54 11.66
N ILE A 111 -10.11 2.74 11.54
CA ILE A 111 -10.74 3.22 10.31
C ILE A 111 -10.93 4.73 10.43
N VAL A 112 -10.27 5.49 9.58
CA VAL A 112 -10.44 6.95 9.48
C VAL A 112 -11.48 7.24 8.41
N ASP A 113 -12.61 7.81 8.81
CA ASP A 113 -13.68 8.27 7.92
C ASP A 113 -13.37 9.71 7.49
N MET A 114 -12.99 9.90 6.22
CA MET A 114 -12.52 11.21 5.77
C MET A 114 -13.57 12.31 5.89
N ALA A 115 -14.85 12.01 5.71
CA ALA A 115 -15.91 12.99 5.85
C ALA A 115 -16.11 13.46 7.30
N LYS A 116 -15.96 12.55 8.28
CA LYS A 116 -16.23 12.82 9.69
C LYS A 116 -15.00 13.23 10.48
N ASP A 117 -13.85 12.57 10.22
CA ASP A 117 -12.67 12.69 11.06
C ASP A 117 -11.71 13.79 10.59
N LEU A 118 -11.81 14.22 9.32
CA LEU A 118 -10.92 15.23 8.76
C LEU A 118 -11.65 16.56 8.53
N SER A 119 -11.27 17.59 9.28
CA SER A 119 -11.77 18.96 9.08
C SER A 119 -11.26 19.57 7.78
N ARG A 120 -10.11 19.11 7.27
CA ARG A 120 -9.49 19.57 6.03
C ARG A 120 -8.80 18.39 5.33
N ILE A 121 -8.96 18.28 4.00
CA ILE A 121 -8.32 17.25 3.18
C ILE A 121 -7.08 17.81 2.47
N TYR A 122 -7.18 19.02 1.92
CA TYR A 122 -6.08 19.67 1.21
C TYR A 122 -5.62 20.94 1.93
N THR A 123 -4.32 21.21 1.89
CA THR A 123 -3.71 22.43 2.43
C THR A 123 -3.75 23.55 1.40
N GLY A 124 -4.90 24.16 1.17
CA GLY A 124 -5.06 25.27 0.23
C GLY A 124 -6.47 25.33 -0.33
N THR A 125 -6.85 26.45 -0.91
CA THR A 125 -8.02 26.53 -1.77
C THR A 125 -7.76 25.73 -3.03
N ARG A 126 -8.67 24.82 -3.40
CA ARG A 126 -8.63 24.23 -4.76
C ARG A 126 -8.51 25.36 -5.77
N PRO A 127 -7.66 25.22 -6.79
CA PRO A 127 -7.69 26.15 -7.92
C PRO A 127 -9.01 26.08 -8.65
#